data_eaeda2d7b9fde821c1c1075ca1a4a67b
#
_entry.id   eaeda2d7b9fde821c1c1075ca1a4a67b
#
_cell.length_a   1.000
_cell.length_b   1.000
_cell.length_c   1.000
_cell.angle_alpha   90.00
_cell.angle_beta   90.00
_cell.angle_gamma   90.00
#
_symmetry.space_group_name_H-M   'P 1'
#
loop_
_entity.id
_entity.type
_entity.pdbx_description
1 polymer ?
#
loop_
_entity_poly.entity_id
_entity_poly.type
_entity_poly.pdbx_seq_one_letter_code
_entity_poly.pdbx_strand_id
1 'polypeptide(L)'
;MANQPSKEDFQPNICWVVALKSEAKPLIEIFNLQCISNILYFPIYLNAETGHALVISGIGAAKAAAAVTYLKMFFDVQSYAAWINFGIAGYYSEPVGQLYQAVKVYDQARNK
;
A
#
# COMPACT_ATOMS: atom_id res chain seq x y z
N MET A 1 -15.01 11.39 18.51
CA MET A 1 -14.39 10.68 17.38
C MET A 1 -13.64 11.66 16.51
N ALA A 2 -12.38 11.36 16.22
CA ALA A 2 -11.60 12.23 15.35
C ALA A 2 -12.15 12.16 13.94
N ASN A 3 -12.30 13.31 13.30
CA ASN A 3 -12.72 13.38 11.92
C ASN A 3 -11.56 13.06 11.01
N GLN A 4 -11.83 12.25 9.98
CA GLN A 4 -10.86 12.06 8.93
C GLN A 4 -10.75 13.36 8.12
N PRO A 5 -9.56 13.73 7.67
CA PRO A 5 -9.43 14.90 6.79
C PRO A 5 -10.12 14.61 5.45
N SER A 6 -10.55 15.67 4.78
CA SER A 6 -10.99 15.51 3.40
C SER A 6 -9.79 15.10 2.54
N LYS A 7 -10.06 14.52 1.39
CA LYS A 7 -8.97 14.12 0.49
C LYS A 7 -8.13 15.30 0.00
N GLU A 8 -8.70 16.52 0.03
CA GLU A 8 -7.95 17.72 -0.34
C GLU A 8 -6.94 18.12 0.73
N ASP A 9 -7.22 17.77 1.98
CA ASP A 9 -6.40 18.18 3.11
C ASP A 9 -5.30 17.19 3.47
N PHE A 10 -5.47 15.93 3.07
CA PHE A 10 -4.53 14.88 3.44
C PHE A 10 -3.47 14.70 2.36
N GLN A 11 -2.21 14.77 2.77
CA GLN A 11 -1.06 14.54 1.90
C GLN A 11 -0.22 13.42 2.47
N PRO A 12 -0.28 12.21 1.91
CA PRO A 12 0.51 11.11 2.44
C PRO A 12 1.99 11.29 2.17
N ASN A 13 2.80 10.93 3.16
CA ASN A 13 4.25 10.85 3.03
C ASN A 13 4.70 9.46 2.65
N ILE A 14 3.95 8.45 3.07
CA ILE A 14 4.25 7.04 2.81
C ILE A 14 2.99 6.38 2.28
N CYS A 15 3.11 5.75 1.12
CA CYS A 15 2.02 5.05 0.47
C CYS A 15 2.37 3.57 0.38
N TRP A 16 1.60 2.75 1.08
CA TRP A 16 1.75 1.30 1.09
C TRP A 16 0.82 0.68 0.05
N VAL A 17 1.36 -0.22 -0.76
CA VAL A 17 0.58 -1.01 -1.70
C VAL A 17 0.66 -2.46 -1.27
N VAL A 18 -0.46 -3.06 -0.93
CA VAL A 18 -0.52 -4.40 -0.36
C VAL A 18 -1.60 -5.18 -1.10
N ALA A 19 -1.28 -6.41 -1.50
CA ALA A 19 -2.19 -7.21 -2.32
C ALA A 19 -3.42 -7.69 -1.55
N LEU A 20 -3.22 -8.18 -0.33
CA LEU A 20 -4.26 -8.87 0.43
C LEU A 20 -4.52 -8.19 1.77
N LYS A 21 -5.78 -8.25 2.22
CA LYS A 21 -6.15 -7.73 3.54
C LYS A 21 -5.35 -8.39 4.66
N SER A 22 -5.10 -9.69 4.56
CA SER A 22 -4.32 -10.43 5.57
C SER A 22 -2.89 -9.91 5.69
N GLU A 23 -2.29 -9.50 4.58
CA GLU A 23 -0.96 -8.90 4.57
C GLU A 23 -0.97 -7.47 5.11
N ALA A 24 -2.06 -6.75 4.87
CA ALA A 24 -2.20 -5.37 5.32
C ALA A 24 -2.47 -5.26 6.81
N LYS A 25 -3.09 -6.27 7.41
CA LYS A 25 -3.56 -6.19 8.78
C LYS A 25 -2.49 -5.79 9.80
N PRO A 26 -1.28 -6.37 9.77
CA PRO A 26 -0.23 -5.93 10.70
C PRO A 26 0.13 -4.45 10.52
N LEU A 27 0.18 -3.97 9.29
CA LEU A 27 0.49 -2.56 9.03
C LEU A 27 -0.63 -1.65 9.53
N ILE A 28 -1.88 -2.06 9.32
CA ILE A 28 -3.03 -1.30 9.79
C ILE A 28 -2.99 -1.16 11.31
N GLU A 29 -2.64 -2.24 12.01
CA GLU A 29 -2.57 -2.23 13.47
C GLU A 29 -1.38 -1.41 13.98
N ILE A 30 -0.18 -1.64 13.42
CA ILE A 30 1.05 -0.99 13.88
C ILE A 30 0.99 0.52 13.66
N PHE A 31 0.51 0.95 12.50
CA PHE A 31 0.46 2.36 12.15
C PHE A 31 -0.87 3.02 12.43
N ASN A 32 -1.78 2.29 13.07
CA ASN A 32 -3.10 2.79 13.47
C ASN A 32 -3.85 3.42 12.28
N LEU A 33 -3.96 2.65 11.19
CA LEU A 33 -4.63 3.10 9.99
C LEU A 33 -6.13 2.85 10.09
N GLN A 34 -6.91 3.77 9.56
CA GLN A 34 -8.37 3.67 9.56
C GLN A 34 -8.89 3.67 8.14
N CYS A 35 -9.87 2.79 7.90
CA CYS A 35 -10.54 2.72 6.61
C CYS A 35 -11.36 3.99 6.37
N ILE A 36 -11.14 4.65 5.24
CA ILE A 36 -11.86 5.87 4.95
C ILE A 36 -13.19 5.64 4.26
N SER A 37 -13.34 4.53 3.53
CA SER A 37 -14.61 4.17 2.92
C SER A 37 -14.56 2.74 2.41
N ASN A 38 -15.69 2.03 2.53
CA ASN A 38 -15.85 0.68 1.99
C ASN A 38 -16.37 0.66 0.56
N ILE A 39 -16.76 1.81 0.03
CA ILE A 39 -17.38 1.88 -1.30
C ILE A 39 -16.42 2.33 -2.39
N LEU A 40 -15.13 2.44 -2.07
CA LEU A 40 -14.11 2.77 -3.05
C LEU A 40 -13.77 1.55 -3.91
N TYR A 41 -13.24 1.80 -5.12
CA TYR A 41 -12.80 0.72 -5.99
C TYR A 41 -11.72 -0.14 -5.35
N PHE A 42 -10.84 0.48 -4.56
CA PHE A 42 -9.85 -0.22 -3.75
C PHE A 42 -9.98 0.28 -2.32
N PRO A 43 -9.93 -0.61 -1.33
CA PRO A 43 -9.94 -0.17 0.06
C PRO A 43 -8.74 0.71 0.36
N ILE A 44 -8.97 1.83 1.02
CA ILE A 44 -7.94 2.78 1.40
C ILE A 44 -8.00 2.99 2.91
N TYR A 45 -6.85 2.89 3.55
CA TYR A 45 -6.66 3.12 4.97
C TYR A 45 -5.64 4.23 5.16
N LEU A 46 -5.83 5.08 6.15
CA LEU A 46 -4.88 6.16 6.40
C LEU A 46 -4.77 6.52 7.88
N ASN A 47 -3.67 7.17 8.20
CA ASN A 47 -3.50 7.89 9.47
C ASN A 47 -3.01 9.29 9.14
N ALA A 48 -3.85 10.28 9.39
CA ALA A 48 -3.57 11.66 9.04
C ALA A 48 -2.42 12.25 9.85
N GLU A 49 -2.23 11.78 11.09
CA GLU A 49 -1.19 12.31 11.97
C GLU A 49 0.20 11.89 11.52
N THR A 50 0.32 10.65 11.02
CA THR A 50 1.62 10.11 10.61
C THR A 50 1.89 10.25 9.12
N GLY A 51 0.87 10.56 8.33
CA GLY A 51 1.01 10.69 6.90
C GLY A 51 1.06 9.38 6.14
N HIS A 52 0.64 8.27 6.76
CA HIS A 52 0.60 6.97 6.09
C HIS A 52 -0.72 6.77 5.37
N ALA A 53 -0.66 6.27 4.15
CA ALA A 53 -1.81 5.77 3.41
C ALA A 53 -1.50 4.36 2.93
N LEU A 54 -2.52 3.52 2.82
CA LEU A 54 -2.39 2.15 2.38
C LEU A 54 -3.55 1.80 1.47
N VAL A 55 -3.25 1.15 0.35
CA VAL A 55 -4.28 0.65 -0.56
C VAL A 55 -4.14 -0.86 -0.70
N ILE A 56 -5.28 -1.55 -0.67
CA ILE A 56 -5.31 -3.00 -0.91
C ILE A 56 -5.65 -3.19 -2.38
N SER A 57 -4.69 -3.75 -3.14
CA SER A 57 -4.79 -3.79 -4.58
C SER A 57 -5.48 -5.03 -5.13
N GLY A 58 -5.41 -6.15 -4.44
CA GLY A 58 -5.64 -7.46 -5.02
C GLY A 58 -4.36 -8.01 -5.63
N ILE A 59 -4.44 -9.23 -6.15
CA ILE A 59 -3.28 -9.97 -6.65
C ILE A 59 -3.02 -9.62 -8.10
N GLY A 60 -1.75 -9.45 -8.45
CA GLY A 60 -1.30 -9.30 -9.82
C GLY A 60 -0.86 -7.90 -10.18
N ALA A 61 0.00 -7.82 -11.20
CA ALA A 61 0.62 -6.56 -11.61
C ALA A 61 -0.39 -5.53 -12.12
N ALA A 62 -1.41 -5.99 -12.85
CA ALA A 62 -2.42 -5.08 -13.38
C ALA A 62 -3.21 -4.40 -12.26
N LYS A 63 -3.61 -5.17 -11.25
CA LYS A 63 -4.34 -4.63 -10.11
C LYS A 63 -3.45 -3.71 -9.27
N ALA A 64 -2.19 -4.07 -9.09
CA ALA A 64 -1.24 -3.23 -8.38
C ALA A 64 -1.07 -1.88 -9.07
N ALA A 65 -0.89 -1.88 -10.39
CA ALA A 65 -0.74 -0.66 -11.16
C ALA A 65 -2.01 0.22 -11.07
N ALA A 66 -3.18 -0.42 -11.17
CA ALA A 66 -4.44 0.31 -11.05
C ALA A 66 -4.61 0.92 -9.66
N ALA A 67 -4.26 0.17 -8.61
CA ALA A 67 -4.38 0.66 -7.24
C ALA A 67 -3.43 1.82 -6.95
N VAL A 68 -2.19 1.74 -7.44
CA VAL A 68 -1.22 2.83 -7.31
C VAL A 68 -1.77 4.10 -7.98
N THR A 69 -2.25 3.96 -9.20
CA THR A 69 -2.84 5.08 -9.93
C THR A 69 -4.04 5.65 -9.19
N TYR A 70 -4.91 4.78 -8.70
CA TYR A 70 -6.10 5.19 -7.96
C TYR A 70 -5.73 5.98 -6.71
N LEU A 71 -4.79 5.47 -5.92
CA LEU A 71 -4.36 6.15 -4.69
C LEU A 71 -3.69 7.49 -5.01
N LYS A 72 -2.84 7.51 -6.03
CA LYS A 72 -2.18 8.74 -6.44
C LYS A 72 -3.18 9.82 -6.84
N MET A 73 -4.19 9.46 -7.60
CA MET A 73 -5.20 10.41 -8.05
C MET A 73 -6.14 10.81 -6.93
N PHE A 74 -6.46 9.87 -6.03
CA PHE A 74 -7.41 10.11 -4.96
C PHE A 74 -6.95 11.24 -4.03
N PHE A 75 -5.64 11.26 -3.68
CA PHE A 75 -5.09 12.26 -2.78
C PHE A 75 -4.18 13.28 -3.47
N ASP A 76 -4.03 13.20 -4.79
CA ASP A 76 -3.05 14.00 -5.50
C ASP A 76 -1.66 13.86 -4.87
N VAL A 77 -1.20 12.61 -4.72
CA VAL A 77 0.03 12.29 -4.00
C VAL A 77 1.22 12.98 -4.64
N GLN A 78 1.99 13.69 -3.83
CA GLN A 78 3.12 14.49 -4.29
C GLN A 78 4.35 13.64 -4.55
N SER A 79 5.29 14.17 -5.32
CA SER A 79 6.48 13.43 -5.74
C SER A 79 7.43 13.09 -4.60
N TYR A 80 7.33 13.79 -3.46
CA TYR A 80 8.18 13.49 -2.30
C TYR A 80 7.71 12.26 -1.51
N ALA A 81 6.51 11.75 -1.77
CA ALA A 81 6.00 10.60 -1.04
C ALA A 81 6.78 9.33 -1.39
N ALA A 82 7.00 8.49 -0.39
CA ALA A 82 7.61 7.18 -0.60
C ALA A 82 6.52 6.16 -0.89
N TRP A 83 6.78 5.26 -1.83
CA TRP A 83 5.88 4.17 -2.18
C TRP A 83 6.53 2.85 -1.79
N ILE A 84 5.82 2.02 -1.06
CA ILE A 84 6.31 0.74 -0.58
C ILE A 84 5.33 -0.35 -0.97
N ASN A 85 5.79 -1.32 -1.74
CA ASN A 85 5.04 -2.53 -2.03
C ASN A 85 5.42 -3.57 -0.98
N PHE A 86 4.48 -3.95 -0.15
CA PHE A 86 4.72 -4.86 0.98
C PHE A 86 3.90 -6.13 0.79
N GLY A 87 4.52 -7.28 1.00
CA GLY A 87 3.82 -8.54 0.86
C GLY A 87 4.62 -9.71 1.39
N ILE A 88 4.03 -10.88 1.29
CA ILE A 88 4.64 -12.14 1.72
C ILE A 88 5.22 -12.84 0.49
N ALA A 89 6.42 -13.35 0.63
CA ALA A 89 7.08 -14.13 -0.41
C ALA A 89 7.62 -15.44 0.15
N GLY A 90 7.57 -16.48 -0.67
CA GLY A 90 8.20 -17.73 -0.33
C GLY A 90 9.67 -17.75 -0.75
N TYR A 91 10.53 -18.26 0.11
CA TYR A 91 11.95 -18.40 -0.20
C TYR A 91 12.50 -19.61 0.52
N TYR A 92 12.66 -20.70 -0.21
CA TYR A 92 12.90 -22.02 0.38
C TYR A 92 14.24 -22.16 1.11
N SER A 93 15.22 -21.33 0.80
CA SER A 93 16.55 -21.44 1.42
C SER A 93 16.75 -20.50 2.61
N GLU A 94 15.72 -19.74 2.99
CA GLU A 94 15.84 -18.77 4.06
C GLU A 94 14.84 -19.05 5.18
N PRO A 95 15.15 -18.64 6.42
CA PRO A 95 14.23 -18.85 7.54
C PRO A 95 12.92 -18.09 7.36
N VAL A 96 11.84 -18.68 7.87
CA VAL A 96 10.55 -18.03 7.94
C VAL A 96 10.61 -16.84 8.90
N GLY A 97 9.95 -15.75 8.54
CA GLY A 97 9.85 -14.59 9.41
C GLY A 97 10.90 -13.53 9.16
N GLN A 98 11.80 -13.75 8.20
CA GLN A 98 12.78 -12.73 7.83
C GLN A 98 12.16 -11.66 6.94
N LEU A 99 12.62 -10.44 7.13
CA LEU A 99 12.21 -9.30 6.29
C LEU A 99 13.29 -9.04 5.26
N TYR A 100 12.88 -8.95 4.00
CA TYR A 100 13.81 -8.71 2.89
C TYR A 100 13.32 -7.52 2.07
N GLN A 101 14.26 -6.74 1.58
CA GLN A 101 13.98 -5.69 0.61
C GLN A 101 14.52 -6.13 -0.74
N ALA A 102 13.66 -6.13 -1.75
CA ALA A 102 14.08 -6.46 -3.10
C ALA A 102 14.93 -5.31 -3.66
N VAL A 103 16.11 -5.63 -4.16
CA VAL A 103 16.99 -4.64 -4.79
C VAL A 103 16.80 -4.59 -6.29
N LYS A 104 16.18 -5.65 -6.87
CA LYS A 104 15.92 -5.71 -8.30
C LYS A 104 14.74 -6.64 -8.56
N VAL A 105 13.89 -6.22 -9.47
CA VAL A 105 12.68 -6.98 -9.82
C VAL A 105 12.70 -7.25 -11.33
N TYR A 106 12.41 -8.50 -11.69
CA TYR A 106 12.34 -8.92 -13.08
C TYR A 106 10.92 -9.33 -13.42
N ASP A 107 10.47 -8.94 -14.59
CA ASP A 107 9.20 -9.40 -15.15
C ASP A 107 9.52 -10.53 -16.16
N GLN A 108 9.19 -11.75 -15.78
CA GLN A 108 9.47 -12.92 -16.63
C GLN A 108 8.82 -12.82 -18.00
N ALA A 109 7.67 -12.18 -18.09
CA ALA A 109 6.99 -12.02 -19.38
C ALA A 109 7.77 -11.14 -20.33
N ARG A 110 8.64 -10.25 -19.82
CA ARG A 110 9.42 -9.32 -20.63
C ARG A 110 10.89 -9.73 -20.79
N ASN A 111 11.37 -10.61 -19.93
CA ASN A 111 12.78 -10.99 -19.89
C ASN A 111 13.03 -12.34 -20.59
N LYS A 112 12.43 -12.51 -21.72
CA LYS A 112 12.64 -13.72 -22.53
C LYS A 112 13.84 -13.58 -23.43
#